data_67bf48af33d5bd1a4766b7dbb208062f
#
_entry.id   67bf48af33d5bd1a4766b7dbb208062f
#
_cell.length_a   1.000
_cell.length_b   1.000
_cell.length_c   1.000
_cell.angle_alpha   90.00
_cell.angle_beta   90.00
_cell.angle_gamma   90.00
#
_symmetry.space_group_name_H-M   'P 1'
#
loop_
_entity.id
_entity.type
_entity.pdbx_description
1 polymer ?
#
loop_
_entity_poly.entity_id
_entity_poly.type
_entity_poly.pdbx_seq_one_letter_code
_entity_poly.pdbx_strand_id
1 'polypeptide(L)'
;VESDNNFIKSIHDHGAGGHLNCISELVEESGGVLNVDDLPIGDKTLSAKEIIGNESQERMGLVIHPDDLDKLKKICARENAPIYVVGEVKENSRFLVNSKKDNKTIIDLSLEDFFGNSPKTILKDKKQKTSFSNLLYDENEIKDNLDKVLDLESVACKDWLTNKVDRCVTGKVALQQCTGPLQLPLNNCGVMALDFNSNHGVVTSIGHSPITSLIDPASGSRNSIGE
;
A
#
# COMPACT_ATOMS: atom_id res chain seq x y z
N VAL A 1 -6.09 18.41 7.90
CA VAL A 1 -6.72 17.10 8.04
C VAL A 1 -7.41 16.95 9.40
N GLU A 2 -6.79 17.41 10.49
CA GLU A 2 -7.29 17.24 11.86
C GLU A 2 -8.32 18.30 12.31
N SER A 3 -8.70 19.24 11.44
CA SER A 3 -9.69 20.26 11.79
C SER A 3 -11.12 19.74 11.62
N ASP A 4 -12.04 20.20 12.47
CA ASP A 4 -13.47 19.88 12.39
C ASP A 4 -14.09 20.24 11.01
N ASN A 5 -13.47 21.17 10.29
CA ASN A 5 -13.82 21.58 8.93
C ASN A 5 -12.69 21.23 7.96
N ASN A 6 -12.59 19.96 7.61
CA ASN A 6 -11.65 19.54 6.58
C ASN A 6 -12.17 19.95 5.18
N PHE A 7 -11.47 20.85 4.51
CA PHE A 7 -11.81 21.32 3.16
C PHE A 7 -11.06 20.58 2.04
N ILE A 8 -10.17 19.64 2.40
CA ILE A 8 -9.48 18.79 1.44
C ILE A 8 -10.47 17.71 0.98
N LYS A 9 -10.70 17.63 -0.33
CA LYS A 9 -11.61 16.66 -0.93
C LYS A 9 -10.94 15.32 -1.20
N SER A 10 -9.70 15.37 -1.67
CA SER A 10 -8.85 14.20 -1.88
C SER A 10 -7.40 14.58 -1.66
N ILE A 11 -6.59 13.63 -1.21
CA ILE A 11 -5.16 13.79 -0.99
C ILE A 11 -4.45 12.49 -1.36
N HIS A 12 -3.34 12.62 -2.07
CA HIS A 12 -2.50 11.49 -2.46
C HIS A 12 -1.02 11.87 -2.39
N ASP A 13 -0.17 10.94 -2.02
CA ASP A 13 1.27 11.16 -2.02
C ASP A 13 1.88 10.99 -3.42
N HIS A 14 3.06 11.55 -3.62
CA HIS A 14 3.86 11.31 -4.81
C HIS A 14 4.81 10.14 -4.56
N GLY A 15 4.42 8.96 -5.04
CA GLY A 15 5.24 7.77 -5.02
C GLY A 15 5.74 7.38 -6.41
N ALA A 16 5.78 6.08 -6.66
CA ALA A 16 6.15 5.51 -7.96
C ALA A 16 5.26 6.03 -9.09
N GLY A 17 5.86 6.34 -10.24
CA GLY A 17 5.15 6.94 -11.38
C GLY A 17 4.99 8.46 -11.31
N GLY A 18 5.43 9.09 -10.23
CA GLY A 18 5.54 10.54 -10.07
C GLY A 18 4.22 11.28 -10.17
N HIS A 19 4.24 12.44 -10.83
CA HIS A 19 3.06 13.29 -11.02
C HIS A 19 1.94 12.59 -11.81
N LEU A 20 2.33 11.73 -12.76
CA LEU A 20 1.34 10.99 -13.57
C LEU A 20 0.44 10.16 -12.68
N ASN A 21 1.03 9.33 -11.81
CA ASN A 21 0.30 8.42 -10.96
C ASN A 21 -0.50 9.17 -9.90
N CYS A 22 0.17 10.00 -9.11
CA CYS A 22 -0.48 10.77 -8.05
C CYS A 22 -1.70 11.58 -8.54
N ILE A 23 -1.55 12.33 -9.63
CA ILE A 23 -2.62 13.25 -10.06
C ILE A 23 -3.71 12.50 -10.82
N SER A 24 -3.38 11.44 -11.58
CA SER A 24 -4.43 10.63 -12.22
C SER A 24 -5.30 9.90 -11.18
N GLU A 25 -4.71 9.36 -10.12
CA GLU A 25 -5.46 8.72 -9.02
C GLU A 25 -6.35 9.73 -8.27
N LEU A 26 -5.88 10.97 -8.07
CA LEU A 26 -6.70 12.04 -7.46
C LEU A 26 -7.98 12.34 -8.23
N VAL A 27 -7.99 12.12 -9.54
CA VAL A 27 -9.11 12.46 -10.43
C VAL A 27 -9.74 11.22 -11.09
N GLU A 28 -9.45 10.02 -10.60
CA GLU A 28 -9.87 8.75 -11.18
C GLU A 28 -11.38 8.69 -11.44
N GLU A 29 -12.18 9.14 -10.50
CA GLU A 29 -13.64 9.09 -10.62
C GLU A 29 -14.25 10.20 -11.50
N SER A 30 -13.50 11.25 -11.81
CA SER A 30 -14.04 12.44 -12.45
C SER A 30 -13.35 12.82 -13.76
N GLY A 31 -12.05 12.81 -13.74
CA GLY A 31 -11.22 13.37 -14.80
C GLY A 31 -10.56 14.69 -14.38
N GLY A 32 -9.54 15.10 -15.12
CA GLY A 32 -8.83 16.33 -14.81
C GLY A 32 -7.87 16.78 -15.89
N VAL A 33 -7.45 18.04 -15.77
CA VAL A 33 -6.47 18.68 -16.63
C VAL A 33 -5.29 19.17 -15.80
N LEU A 34 -4.11 18.68 -16.10
CA LEU A 34 -2.83 19.13 -15.53
C LEU A 34 -2.10 20.02 -16.54
N ASN A 35 -1.51 21.10 -16.08
CA ASN A 35 -0.57 21.91 -16.87
C ASN A 35 0.86 21.61 -16.43
N VAL A 36 1.65 21.01 -17.30
CA VAL A 36 3.04 20.64 -16.97
C VAL A 36 3.91 21.85 -16.62
N ASP A 37 3.63 23.00 -17.24
CA ASP A 37 4.38 24.22 -17.01
C ASP A 37 4.13 24.87 -15.63
N ASP A 38 3.07 24.48 -14.94
CA ASP A 38 2.73 24.97 -13.60
C ASP A 38 3.38 24.12 -12.49
N LEU A 39 4.03 23.00 -12.86
CA LEU A 39 4.76 22.15 -11.92
C LEU A 39 6.10 22.79 -11.50
N PRO A 40 6.49 22.68 -10.23
CA PRO A 40 7.79 23.17 -9.78
C PRO A 40 8.92 22.29 -10.32
N ILE A 41 9.80 22.86 -11.12
CA ILE A 41 10.88 22.17 -11.82
C ILE A 41 12.22 22.73 -11.34
N GLY A 42 13.09 21.88 -10.81
CA GLY A 42 14.46 22.24 -10.44
C GLY A 42 15.40 22.30 -11.66
N ASP A 43 15.32 21.32 -12.56
CA ASP A 43 16.10 21.24 -13.77
C ASP A 43 15.23 21.61 -15.00
N LYS A 44 15.55 22.75 -15.61
CA LYS A 44 14.82 23.28 -16.78
C LYS A 44 15.12 22.52 -18.09
N THR A 45 16.06 21.60 -18.09
CA THR A 45 16.42 20.80 -19.27
C THR A 45 15.55 19.56 -19.41
N LEU A 46 14.76 19.22 -18.39
CA LEU A 46 13.88 18.06 -18.40
C LEU A 46 12.78 18.20 -19.46
N SER A 47 12.56 17.13 -20.20
CA SER A 47 11.39 16.99 -21.08
C SER A 47 10.10 16.84 -20.28
N ALA A 48 8.96 17.10 -20.90
CA ALA A 48 7.66 16.90 -20.28
C ALA A 48 7.46 15.47 -19.78
N LYS A 49 7.97 14.46 -20.48
CA LYS A 49 7.92 13.06 -20.07
C LYS A 49 8.68 12.83 -18.76
N GLU A 50 9.88 13.39 -18.66
CA GLU A 50 10.71 13.26 -17.46
C GLU A 50 10.08 14.01 -16.27
N ILE A 51 9.49 15.18 -16.50
CA ILE A 51 8.82 15.95 -15.48
C ILE A 51 7.62 15.17 -14.92
N ILE A 52 6.78 14.63 -15.80
CA ILE A 52 5.55 13.92 -15.41
C ILE A 52 5.85 12.61 -14.68
N GLY A 53 6.86 11.86 -15.14
CA GLY A 53 7.25 10.58 -14.53
C GLY A 53 8.23 10.70 -13.37
N ASN A 54 8.66 11.90 -13.01
CA ASN A 54 9.65 12.09 -11.94
C ASN A 54 9.03 11.78 -10.57
N GLU A 55 9.60 10.81 -9.89
CA GLU A 55 9.25 10.42 -8.53
C GLU A 55 9.76 11.46 -7.49
N SER A 56 9.25 12.67 -7.57
CA SER A 56 9.58 13.72 -6.61
C SER A 56 8.87 13.42 -5.28
N GLN A 57 9.41 12.49 -4.52
CA GLN A 57 8.87 12.05 -3.22
C GLN A 57 8.79 13.21 -2.21
N GLU A 58 8.15 12.95 -1.07
CA GLU A 58 7.86 13.95 -0.03
C GLU A 58 6.98 15.12 -0.54
N ARG A 59 6.13 14.85 -1.50
CA ARG A 59 5.11 15.76 -2.01
C ARG A 59 3.73 15.14 -1.89
N MET A 60 2.73 15.99 -1.83
CA MET A 60 1.32 15.59 -1.78
C MET A 60 0.56 16.27 -2.90
N GLY A 61 -0.27 15.52 -3.61
CA GLY A 61 -1.32 16.05 -4.47
C GLY A 61 -2.59 16.27 -3.65
N LEU A 62 -3.33 17.34 -3.94
CA LEU A 62 -4.55 17.70 -3.23
C LEU A 62 -5.63 18.13 -4.21
N VAL A 63 -6.87 17.77 -3.91
CA VAL A 63 -8.06 18.37 -4.55
C VAL A 63 -8.82 19.16 -3.50
N ILE A 64 -9.07 20.42 -3.80
CA ILE A 64 -9.86 21.33 -2.95
C ILE A 64 -10.84 22.15 -3.78
N HIS A 65 -11.82 22.76 -3.12
CA HIS A 65 -12.68 23.74 -3.78
C HIS A 65 -11.87 25.05 -4.00
N PRO A 66 -12.08 25.75 -5.13
CA PRO A 66 -11.36 27.02 -5.41
C PRO A 66 -11.48 28.07 -4.29
N ASP A 67 -12.64 28.15 -3.64
CA ASP A 67 -12.90 29.10 -2.55
C ASP A 67 -12.02 28.85 -1.29
N ASP A 68 -11.50 27.65 -1.12
CA ASP A 68 -10.62 27.28 0.01
C ASP A 68 -9.13 27.50 -0.29
N LEU A 69 -8.77 27.89 -1.52
CA LEU A 69 -7.38 28.01 -1.95
C LEU A 69 -6.58 28.99 -1.10
N ASP A 70 -7.15 30.15 -0.81
CA ASP A 70 -6.47 31.18 0.00
C ASP A 70 -6.25 30.75 1.46
N LYS A 71 -7.19 29.96 1.99
CA LYS A 71 -7.07 29.37 3.31
C LYS A 71 -5.92 28.35 3.33
N LEU A 72 -5.84 27.48 2.33
CA LEU A 72 -4.75 26.52 2.20
C LEU A 72 -3.41 27.21 2.02
N LYS A 73 -3.31 28.23 1.17
CA LYS A 73 -2.08 29.02 0.99
C LYS A 73 -1.57 29.62 2.29
N LYS A 74 -2.46 30.13 3.15
CA LYS A 74 -2.08 30.67 4.47
C LYS A 74 -1.50 29.59 5.39
N ILE A 75 -2.10 28.40 5.39
CA ILE A 75 -1.59 27.26 6.17
C ILE A 75 -0.23 26.84 5.63
N CYS A 76 -0.11 26.64 4.32
CA CYS A 76 1.15 26.26 3.69
C CYS A 76 2.28 27.26 3.93
N ALA A 77 1.98 28.56 3.90
CA ALA A 77 2.95 29.60 4.21
C ALA A 77 3.41 29.56 5.68
N ARG A 78 2.48 29.30 6.61
CA ARG A 78 2.80 29.13 8.03
C ARG A 78 3.73 27.95 8.28
N GLU A 79 3.48 26.83 7.56
CA GLU A 79 4.22 25.58 7.72
C GLU A 79 5.47 25.50 6.82
N ASN A 80 5.82 26.57 6.11
CA ASN A 80 6.94 26.56 5.14
C ASN A 80 6.79 25.48 4.04
N ALA A 81 5.57 25.10 3.68
CA ALA A 81 5.25 24.09 2.67
C ALA A 81 4.85 24.78 1.35
N PRO A 82 5.69 24.82 0.33
CA PRO A 82 5.34 25.43 -0.96
C PRO A 82 4.13 24.74 -1.60
N ILE A 83 3.20 25.53 -2.16
CA ILE A 83 2.01 25.05 -2.83
C ILE A 83 1.91 25.63 -4.24
N TYR A 84 1.47 24.78 -5.18
CA TYR A 84 1.32 25.12 -6.59
C TYR A 84 -0.06 24.65 -7.08
N VAL A 85 -0.75 25.51 -7.84
CA VAL A 85 -1.98 25.15 -8.52
C VAL A 85 -1.61 24.66 -9.90
N VAL A 86 -1.73 23.37 -10.12
CA VAL A 86 -1.19 22.71 -11.32
C VAL A 86 -2.26 22.25 -12.30
N GLY A 87 -3.53 22.30 -11.90
CA GLY A 87 -4.61 21.80 -12.77
C GLY A 87 -5.99 21.98 -12.17
N GLU A 88 -6.96 21.37 -12.83
CA GLU A 88 -8.38 21.41 -12.47
C GLU A 88 -9.02 20.04 -12.64
N VAL A 89 -9.94 19.70 -11.74
CA VAL A 89 -10.84 18.55 -11.90
C VAL A 89 -11.88 18.84 -12.99
N LYS A 90 -12.19 17.83 -13.80
CA LYS A 90 -13.21 17.89 -14.86
C LYS A 90 -14.12 16.67 -14.75
N GLU A 91 -15.36 16.81 -15.18
CA GLU A 91 -16.33 15.69 -15.22
C GLU A 91 -16.40 15.08 -16.63
N ASN A 92 -15.28 14.52 -17.10
CA ASN A 92 -15.17 14.00 -18.46
C ASN A 92 -14.47 12.63 -18.55
N SER A 93 -14.14 12.02 -17.42
CA SER A 93 -13.45 10.71 -17.33
C SER A 93 -12.15 10.64 -18.15
N ARG A 94 -11.48 11.78 -18.31
CA ARG A 94 -10.20 11.84 -19.04
C ARG A 94 -9.13 12.52 -18.19
N PHE A 95 -7.91 12.04 -18.34
CA PHE A 95 -6.72 12.67 -17.79
C PHE A 95 -5.95 13.37 -18.90
N LEU A 96 -5.91 14.68 -18.85
CA LEU A 96 -5.26 15.53 -19.83
C LEU A 96 -4.03 16.20 -19.23
N VAL A 97 -2.93 16.18 -19.93
CA VAL A 97 -1.74 16.97 -19.61
C VAL A 97 -1.43 17.92 -20.76
N ASN A 98 -1.46 19.19 -20.45
CA ASN A 98 -1.23 20.26 -21.42
C ASN A 98 0.10 20.99 -21.11
N SER A 99 0.76 21.46 -22.17
CA SER A 99 1.77 22.50 -22.09
C SER A 99 1.18 23.81 -22.63
N LYS A 100 1.10 24.81 -21.77
CA LYS A 100 0.72 26.16 -22.16
C LYS A 100 1.79 26.80 -23.02
N LYS A 101 3.05 26.52 -22.70
CA LYS A 101 4.24 27.06 -23.38
C LYS A 101 4.31 26.59 -24.84
N ASP A 102 4.05 25.32 -25.07
CA ASP A 102 4.10 24.73 -26.39
C ASP A 102 2.73 24.70 -27.09
N ASN A 103 1.68 25.17 -26.41
CA ASN A 103 0.27 25.10 -26.84
C ASN A 103 -0.12 23.70 -27.36
N LYS A 104 0.23 22.67 -26.58
CA LYS A 104 0.11 21.26 -26.98
C LYS A 104 -0.48 20.42 -25.86
N THR A 105 -1.34 19.49 -26.21
CA THR A 105 -1.73 18.37 -25.32
C THR A 105 -0.65 17.30 -25.42
N ILE A 106 -0.05 16.96 -24.28
CA ILE A 106 1.04 16.00 -24.16
C ILE A 106 0.48 14.62 -23.90
N ILE A 107 -0.54 14.53 -23.00
CA ILE A 107 -1.23 13.30 -22.63
C ILE A 107 -2.74 13.54 -22.75
N ASP A 108 -3.43 12.59 -23.33
CA ASP A 108 -4.87 12.53 -23.41
C ASP A 108 -5.30 11.07 -23.25
N LEU A 109 -5.63 10.67 -22.01
CA LEU A 109 -5.95 9.29 -21.62
C LEU A 109 -7.38 9.19 -21.13
N SER A 110 -8.10 8.17 -21.57
CA SER A 110 -9.32 7.72 -20.91
C SER A 110 -8.95 7.09 -19.57
N LEU A 111 -9.56 7.52 -18.48
CA LEU A 111 -9.32 6.96 -17.16
C LEU A 111 -9.80 5.50 -17.06
N GLU A 112 -10.86 5.15 -17.80
CA GLU A 112 -11.31 3.76 -17.89
C GLU A 112 -10.26 2.84 -18.52
N ASP A 113 -9.60 3.30 -19.59
CA ASP A 113 -8.53 2.53 -20.24
C ASP A 113 -7.25 2.52 -19.41
N PHE A 114 -6.97 3.61 -18.69
CA PHE A 114 -5.74 3.77 -17.91
C PHE A 114 -5.75 2.92 -16.63
N PHE A 115 -6.81 2.99 -15.86
CA PHE A 115 -6.95 2.19 -14.64
C PHE A 115 -7.50 0.79 -14.92
N GLY A 116 -8.37 0.69 -15.90
CA GLY A 116 -8.99 -0.56 -16.30
C GLY A 116 -9.79 -1.24 -15.19
N ASN A 117 -10.22 -2.44 -15.48
CA ASN A 117 -10.82 -3.35 -14.50
C ASN A 117 -10.18 -4.72 -14.68
N SER A 118 -9.65 -5.27 -13.61
CA SER A 118 -9.19 -6.65 -13.64
C SER A 118 -10.34 -7.59 -13.99
N PRO A 119 -10.13 -8.55 -14.91
CA PRO A 119 -11.15 -9.56 -15.21
C PRO A 119 -11.62 -10.22 -13.92
N LYS A 120 -12.93 -10.41 -13.79
CA LYS A 120 -13.50 -11.08 -12.63
C LYS A 120 -12.93 -12.50 -12.51
N THR A 121 -12.19 -12.78 -11.46
CA THR A 121 -11.70 -14.12 -11.17
C THR A 121 -12.85 -14.95 -10.63
N ILE A 122 -13.18 -16.03 -11.36
CA ILE A 122 -14.21 -16.99 -10.94
C ILE A 122 -13.51 -18.26 -10.51
N LEU A 123 -13.45 -18.49 -9.21
CA LEU A 123 -12.94 -19.73 -8.63
C LEU A 123 -14.11 -20.75 -8.59
N LYS A 124 -13.92 -21.88 -9.28
CA LYS A 124 -14.86 -23.00 -9.24
C LYS A 124 -14.17 -24.16 -8.55
N ASP A 125 -14.54 -24.40 -7.32
CA ASP A 125 -14.03 -25.53 -6.56
C ASP A 125 -15.02 -26.70 -6.58
N LYS A 126 -14.46 -27.91 -6.50
CA LYS A 126 -15.22 -29.15 -6.33
C LYS A 126 -14.60 -29.92 -5.18
N LYS A 127 -15.40 -30.23 -4.17
CA LYS A 127 -14.97 -31.09 -3.07
C LYS A 127 -14.50 -32.42 -3.62
N GLN A 128 -13.22 -32.72 -3.43
CA GLN A 128 -12.63 -34.00 -3.76
C GLN A 128 -12.57 -34.87 -2.49
N LYS A 129 -13.03 -36.13 -2.60
CA LYS A 129 -12.79 -37.09 -1.54
C LYS A 129 -11.36 -37.62 -1.70
N THR A 130 -10.50 -37.20 -0.83
CA THR A 130 -9.12 -37.68 -0.75
C THR A 130 -9.00 -38.66 0.40
N SER A 131 -8.43 -39.82 0.14
CA SER A 131 -8.05 -40.79 1.18
C SER A 131 -6.54 -40.71 1.35
N PHE A 132 -6.10 -40.62 2.58
CA PHE A 132 -4.69 -40.63 2.92
C PHE A 132 -4.31 -41.96 3.52
N SER A 133 -3.13 -42.46 3.16
CA SER A 133 -2.52 -43.60 3.84
C SER A 133 -2.17 -43.23 5.27
N ASN A 134 -2.19 -44.21 6.16
CA ASN A 134 -1.67 -44.00 7.51
C ASN A 134 -0.20 -43.62 7.45
N LEU A 135 0.18 -42.67 8.29
CA LEU A 135 1.59 -42.30 8.45
C LEU A 135 2.35 -43.49 9.04
N LEU A 136 3.38 -43.94 8.34
CA LEU A 136 4.35 -44.90 8.84
C LEU A 136 5.63 -44.15 9.13
N TYR A 137 6.12 -44.23 10.34
CA TYR A 137 7.37 -43.62 10.78
C TYR A 137 8.17 -44.59 11.63
N ASP A 138 9.50 -44.46 11.53
CA ASP A 138 10.44 -45.18 12.40
C ASP A 138 10.94 -44.22 13.47
N GLU A 139 10.81 -44.60 14.74
CA GLU A 139 11.26 -43.82 15.87
C GLU A 139 12.79 -43.56 15.85
N ASN A 140 13.53 -44.43 15.19
CA ASN A 140 15.00 -44.27 15.05
C ASN A 140 15.36 -43.15 14.05
N GLU A 141 14.43 -42.74 13.18
CA GLU A 141 14.63 -41.68 12.18
C GLU A 141 14.19 -40.31 12.66
N ILE A 142 13.77 -40.14 13.91
CA ILE A 142 13.23 -38.87 14.44
C ILE A 142 14.22 -37.74 14.20
N LYS A 143 15.51 -37.93 14.46
CA LYS A 143 16.54 -36.91 14.29
C LYS A 143 16.66 -36.49 12.82
N ASP A 144 16.77 -37.43 11.92
CA ASP A 144 16.91 -37.19 10.49
C ASP A 144 15.65 -36.51 9.91
N ASN A 145 14.48 -36.88 10.42
CA ASN A 145 13.23 -36.24 10.03
C ASN A 145 13.10 -34.82 10.59
N LEU A 146 13.62 -34.57 11.81
CA LEU A 146 13.70 -33.23 12.37
C LEU A 146 14.61 -32.33 11.51
N ASP A 147 15.78 -32.81 11.15
CA ASP A 147 16.73 -32.06 10.31
C ASP A 147 16.09 -31.74 8.93
N LYS A 148 15.42 -32.72 8.31
CA LYS A 148 14.66 -32.49 7.07
C LYS A 148 13.56 -31.43 7.21
N VAL A 149 12.85 -31.41 8.34
CA VAL A 149 11.80 -30.40 8.60
C VAL A 149 12.43 -29.02 8.79
N LEU A 150 13.54 -28.91 9.50
CA LEU A 150 14.23 -27.65 9.69
C LEU A 150 14.82 -27.06 8.40
N ASP A 151 15.12 -27.93 7.42
CA ASP A 151 15.61 -27.52 6.09
C ASP A 151 14.50 -27.12 5.12
N LEU A 152 13.22 -27.34 5.48
CA LEU A 152 12.12 -26.91 4.62
C LEU A 152 12.14 -25.38 4.48
N GLU A 153 11.94 -24.87 3.26
CA GLU A 153 11.89 -23.45 2.97
C GLU A 153 10.88 -22.69 3.85
N SER A 154 9.74 -23.31 4.14
CA SER A 154 8.70 -22.74 5.00
C SER A 154 9.10 -22.67 6.50
N VAL A 155 10.07 -23.45 6.93
CA VAL A 155 10.50 -23.58 8.33
C VAL A 155 11.87 -22.95 8.58
N ALA A 156 12.75 -22.99 7.59
CA ALA A 156 14.11 -22.51 7.68
C ALA A 156 14.20 -21.05 8.16
N CYS A 157 15.27 -20.73 8.87
CA CYS A 157 15.51 -19.37 9.40
C CYS A 157 15.50 -18.30 8.31
N LYS A 158 14.79 -17.20 8.56
CA LYS A 158 14.63 -16.07 7.64
C LYS A 158 15.24 -14.77 8.19
N ASP A 159 16.18 -14.84 9.09
CA ASP A 159 16.82 -13.67 9.71
C ASP A 159 17.42 -12.71 8.66
N TRP A 160 17.95 -13.26 7.59
CA TRP A 160 18.49 -12.48 6.48
C TRP A 160 17.42 -11.58 5.81
N LEU A 161 16.17 -11.98 5.84
CA LEU A 161 15.05 -11.20 5.33
C LEU A 161 14.45 -10.31 6.44
N THR A 162 14.07 -10.90 7.57
CA THR A 162 13.36 -10.19 8.66
C THR A 162 14.19 -9.07 9.28
N ASN A 163 15.52 -9.14 9.22
CA ASN A 163 16.41 -8.10 9.74
C ASN A 163 16.75 -7.00 8.72
N LYS A 164 16.30 -7.11 7.47
CA LYS A 164 16.60 -6.14 6.39
C LYS A 164 15.40 -5.36 5.90
N VAL A 165 14.19 -5.81 6.21
CA VAL A 165 12.95 -5.14 5.83
C VAL A 165 12.47 -4.24 6.96
N ASP A 166 11.55 -3.34 6.65
CA ASP A 166 10.89 -2.49 7.63
C ASP A 166 10.12 -3.35 8.63
N ARG A 167 10.59 -3.33 9.89
CA ARG A 167 10.07 -4.19 10.96
C ARG A 167 8.87 -3.57 11.67
N CYS A 168 8.82 -2.27 11.72
CA CYS A 168 7.69 -1.52 12.26
C CYS A 168 7.51 -0.21 11.52
N VAL A 169 6.27 0.14 11.27
CA VAL A 169 5.87 1.40 10.65
C VAL A 169 5.03 2.15 11.67
N THR A 170 5.31 3.42 11.87
CA THR A 170 4.72 4.33 12.85
C THR A 170 5.24 4.21 14.28
N GLY A 171 5.05 5.28 15.06
CA GLY A 171 5.53 5.35 16.45
C GLY A 171 4.67 4.64 17.49
N LYS A 172 3.51 4.09 17.12
CA LYS A 172 2.55 3.46 18.05
C LYS A 172 2.64 1.92 18.06
N VAL A 173 3.66 1.34 17.45
CA VAL A 173 3.86 -0.11 17.47
C VAL A 173 4.30 -0.55 18.85
N ALA A 174 3.45 -1.31 19.56
CA ALA A 174 3.75 -1.86 20.88
C ALA A 174 4.37 -3.26 20.82
N LEU A 175 3.99 -4.05 19.81
CA LEU A 175 4.56 -5.38 19.56
C LEU A 175 4.72 -5.59 18.06
N GLN A 176 5.93 -5.90 17.63
CA GLN A 176 6.28 -6.18 16.25
C GLN A 176 6.62 -7.66 16.03
N GLN A 177 6.96 -8.04 14.79
CA GLN A 177 7.26 -9.41 14.41
C GLN A 177 8.46 -10.04 15.14
N CYS A 178 9.46 -9.25 15.53
CA CYS A 178 10.63 -9.72 16.31
C CYS A 178 10.58 -9.09 17.69
N THR A 179 10.51 -9.89 18.74
CA THR A 179 10.33 -9.41 20.10
C THR A 179 11.22 -10.11 21.12
N GLY A 180 11.15 -9.60 22.34
CA GLY A 180 11.92 -10.07 23.47
C GLY A 180 13.40 -9.77 23.38
N PRO A 181 14.19 -10.16 24.39
CA PRO A 181 15.63 -9.89 24.46
C PRO A 181 16.43 -10.50 23.29
N LEU A 182 15.96 -11.62 22.76
CA LEU A 182 16.64 -12.33 21.67
C LEU A 182 16.20 -11.86 20.29
N GLN A 183 15.18 -10.98 20.21
CA GLN A 183 14.64 -10.48 18.93
C GLN A 183 14.32 -11.60 17.93
N LEU A 184 13.75 -12.70 18.45
CA LEU A 184 13.39 -13.83 17.59
C LEU A 184 12.20 -13.46 16.70
N PRO A 185 12.26 -13.75 15.40
CA PRO A 185 11.07 -13.83 14.58
C PRO A 185 10.36 -15.14 14.96
N LEU A 186 9.12 -15.29 14.92
CA LEU A 186 8.00 -14.61 14.39
C LEU A 186 6.96 -14.51 15.49
N ASN A 187 6.47 -13.33 15.76
CA ASN A 187 5.21 -13.22 16.50
C ASN A 187 4.04 -13.45 15.56
N ASN A 188 3.07 -14.21 16.04
CA ASN A 188 1.82 -14.43 15.34
C ASN A 188 0.83 -13.27 15.55
N CYS A 189 1.23 -12.22 16.24
CA CYS A 189 0.40 -11.03 16.40
C CYS A 189 1.21 -9.73 16.35
N GLY A 190 0.57 -8.68 15.86
CA GLY A 190 1.01 -7.30 15.97
C GLY A 190 0.14 -6.54 16.97
N VAL A 191 0.73 -5.64 17.72
CA VAL A 191 0.00 -4.79 18.68
C VAL A 191 0.29 -3.33 18.39
N MET A 192 -0.78 -2.55 18.20
CA MET A 192 -0.73 -1.11 18.02
C MET A 192 -1.36 -0.42 19.23
N ALA A 193 -0.64 0.52 19.83
CA ALA A 193 -1.21 1.38 20.86
C ALA A 193 -2.23 2.35 20.26
N LEU A 194 -3.33 2.63 20.96
CA LEU A 194 -4.32 3.62 20.52
C LEU A 194 -3.80 5.06 20.67
N ASP A 195 -3.04 5.29 21.74
CA ASP A 195 -2.44 6.60 22.05
C ASP A 195 -1.09 6.42 22.76
N PHE A 196 -0.43 7.52 23.13
CA PHE A 196 0.87 7.50 23.80
C PHE A 196 0.76 7.55 25.35
N ASN A 197 -0.42 7.68 25.91
CA ASN A 197 -0.64 7.95 27.33
C ASN A 197 -1.32 6.81 28.08
N SER A 198 -2.08 5.97 27.37
CA SER A 198 -2.80 4.83 27.94
C SER A 198 -2.14 3.49 27.67
N ASN A 199 -2.64 2.45 28.34
CA ASN A 199 -2.26 1.05 28.10
C ASN A 199 -3.28 0.33 27.19
N HIS A 200 -4.03 1.08 26.38
CA HIS A 200 -4.99 0.51 25.44
C HIS A 200 -4.38 0.31 24.06
N GLY A 201 -4.67 -0.82 23.43
CA GLY A 201 -4.17 -1.17 22.11
C GLY A 201 -5.12 -2.08 21.35
N VAL A 202 -4.79 -2.27 20.07
CA VAL A 202 -5.44 -3.23 19.19
C VAL A 202 -4.46 -4.33 18.87
N VAL A 203 -4.89 -5.58 19.04
CA VAL A 203 -4.13 -6.78 18.68
C VAL A 203 -4.68 -7.33 17.39
N THR A 204 -3.80 -7.60 16.44
CA THR A 204 -4.14 -8.29 15.18
C THR A 204 -3.33 -9.56 15.10
N SER A 205 -3.99 -10.69 14.86
CA SER A 205 -3.35 -11.98 14.61
C SER A 205 -3.92 -12.60 13.34
N ILE A 206 -3.11 -13.44 12.69
CA ILE A 206 -3.49 -14.13 11.45
C ILE A 206 -3.18 -15.61 11.63
N GLY A 207 -4.22 -16.44 11.56
CA GLY A 207 -4.07 -17.88 11.48
C GLY A 207 -4.18 -18.34 10.02
N HIS A 208 -3.32 -19.25 9.59
CA HIS A 208 -3.18 -19.62 8.19
C HIS A 208 -3.05 -21.13 8.01
N SER A 209 -4.10 -21.77 7.54
CA SER A 209 -4.15 -23.24 7.32
C SER A 209 -4.76 -23.61 5.95
N PRO A 210 -4.11 -23.24 4.83
CA PRO A 210 -4.72 -23.38 3.50
C PRO A 210 -4.89 -24.84 3.08
N ILE A 211 -3.91 -25.71 3.32
CA ILE A 211 -3.98 -27.12 2.91
C ILE A 211 -5.08 -27.85 3.66
N THR A 212 -5.17 -27.67 4.98
CA THR A 212 -6.24 -28.26 5.78
C THR A 212 -7.61 -27.77 5.33
N SER A 213 -7.71 -26.49 4.95
CA SER A 213 -8.94 -25.89 4.45
C SER A 213 -9.37 -26.46 3.08
N LEU A 214 -8.42 -26.82 2.23
CA LEU A 214 -8.71 -27.51 0.95
C LEU A 214 -9.21 -28.94 1.18
N ILE A 215 -8.70 -29.64 2.18
CA ILE A 215 -9.11 -31.01 2.52
C ILE A 215 -10.48 -31.01 3.20
N ASP A 216 -10.63 -30.23 4.25
CA ASP A 216 -11.87 -30.05 5.01
C ASP A 216 -11.97 -28.60 5.52
N PRO A 217 -12.87 -27.77 4.93
CA PRO A 217 -13.00 -26.36 5.31
C PRO A 217 -13.31 -26.13 6.80
N ALA A 218 -14.08 -27.03 7.42
CA ALA A 218 -14.42 -26.91 8.84
C ALA A 218 -13.21 -27.14 9.75
N SER A 219 -12.38 -28.13 9.43
CA SER A 219 -11.13 -28.39 10.16
C SER A 219 -10.09 -27.31 9.90
N GLY A 220 -9.99 -26.84 8.66
CA GLY A 220 -9.10 -25.74 8.30
C GLY A 220 -9.43 -24.45 9.02
N SER A 221 -10.72 -24.10 9.12
CA SER A 221 -11.15 -22.92 9.87
C SER A 221 -10.81 -23.03 11.36
N ARG A 222 -11.02 -24.19 11.98
CA ARG A 222 -10.63 -24.42 13.38
C ARG A 222 -9.11 -24.31 13.59
N ASN A 223 -8.32 -24.85 12.68
CA ASN A 223 -6.87 -24.73 12.75
C ASN A 223 -6.41 -23.28 12.64
N SER A 224 -6.95 -22.54 11.67
CA SER A 224 -6.61 -21.11 11.51
C SER A 224 -6.99 -20.25 12.72
N ILE A 225 -8.12 -20.58 13.39
CA ILE A 225 -8.51 -19.89 14.62
C ILE A 225 -7.62 -20.32 15.79
N GLY A 226 -7.22 -21.58 15.83
CA GLY A 226 -6.35 -22.10 16.88
C GLY A 226 -4.93 -21.56 16.84
N GLU A 227 -4.42 -21.27 15.64
CA GLU A 227 -3.13 -20.64 15.43
C GLU A 227 -3.13 -19.18 15.91
#